data_ea334b63158d9983900bb58b89c007fc
#
_entry.id   ea334b63158d9983900bb58b89c007fc
#
_cell.length_a   1.000
_cell.length_b   1.000
_cell.length_c   1.000
_cell.angle_alpha   90.00
_cell.angle_beta   90.00
_cell.angle_gamma   90.00
#
_symmetry.space_group_name_H-M   'P 1'
#
loop_
_entity.id
_entity.type
_entity.pdbx_description
1 polymer ?
#
loop_
_entity_poly.entity_id
_entity_poly.type
_entity_poly.pdbx_seq_one_letter_code
_entity_poly.pdbx_strand_id
1 'polypeptide(L)'
;GVATVSSTGLVTSVATGTADITATSGSASATASVTVTQWSSISAGVFHTCSKLGEGAYCWGENLSGQLGDAATSSYRSVATHVVGPPNTWQSVSARYDHSCGFAPSGEGYCWGENSRGQIGNGDTTDVSVPTAMTGAGSWGSISAGWYHSCGVAPSGEGYCWGENPQGQLGNGDSIDVWTPTPVGGSHTWASISAGGNFSCGVTTSGEGYCWGYNYWRQLGDGTRT
;
A
#
# COMPACT_ATOMS: atom_id res chain seq x y z
N GLY A 1 -6.48 -31.47 3.16
CA GLY A 1 -6.86 -30.75 4.39
C GLY A 1 -6.01 -29.51 4.57
N VAL A 2 -6.48 -28.57 5.37
CA VAL A 2 -5.80 -27.31 5.68
C VAL A 2 -4.71 -27.51 6.73
N ALA A 3 -4.93 -28.45 7.66
CA ALA A 3 -4.00 -28.80 8.70
C ALA A 3 -4.04 -30.29 9.00
N THR A 4 -2.96 -30.83 9.58
CA THR A 4 -2.87 -32.18 10.14
C THR A 4 -2.61 -32.10 11.64
N VAL A 5 -3.06 -33.15 12.37
CA VAL A 5 -2.82 -33.29 13.82
C VAL A 5 -2.06 -34.59 14.03
N SER A 6 -0.92 -34.51 14.71
CA SER A 6 -0.13 -35.70 15.09
C SER A 6 -0.77 -36.44 16.27
N SER A 7 -0.34 -37.65 16.52
CA SER A 7 -0.72 -38.42 17.69
C SER A 7 -0.33 -37.80 19.04
N THR A 8 0.59 -36.82 19.02
CA THR A 8 1.01 -36.04 20.19
C THR A 8 0.26 -34.71 20.30
N GLY A 9 -0.72 -34.44 19.45
CA GLY A 9 -1.50 -33.21 19.44
C GLY A 9 -0.85 -32.00 18.74
N LEU A 10 0.29 -32.19 18.06
CA LEU A 10 0.92 -31.12 17.26
C LEU A 10 0.09 -30.85 16.00
N VAL A 11 -0.34 -29.61 15.83
CA VAL A 11 -1.05 -29.12 14.62
C VAL A 11 -0.03 -28.59 13.64
N THR A 12 -0.02 -29.11 12.42
CA THR A 12 0.85 -28.66 11.33
C THR A 12 -0.01 -28.15 10.17
N SER A 13 0.28 -26.94 9.68
CA SER A 13 -0.38 -26.38 8.49
C SER A 13 0.04 -27.13 7.23
N VAL A 14 -0.90 -27.40 6.33
CA VAL A 14 -0.66 -28.09 5.06
C VAL A 14 -1.04 -27.21 3.87
N ALA A 15 -2.10 -26.41 4.02
CA ALA A 15 -2.60 -25.49 3.01
C ALA A 15 -3.31 -24.31 3.70
N THR A 16 -3.57 -23.24 2.95
CA THR A 16 -4.41 -22.13 3.42
C THR A 16 -5.86 -22.53 3.55
N GLY A 17 -6.58 -21.91 4.47
CA GLY A 17 -8.00 -22.15 4.74
C GLY A 17 -8.28 -22.35 6.22
N THR A 18 -9.52 -22.71 6.53
CA THR A 18 -9.97 -22.99 7.91
C THR A 18 -10.25 -24.48 8.06
N ALA A 19 -9.80 -25.06 9.18
CA ALA A 19 -10.09 -26.43 9.58
C ALA A 19 -10.52 -26.48 11.05
N ASP A 20 -11.56 -27.26 11.33
CA ASP A 20 -11.97 -27.54 12.68
C ASP A 20 -11.22 -28.76 13.21
N ILE A 21 -10.63 -28.61 14.39
CA ILE A 21 -9.94 -29.68 15.12
C ILE A 21 -10.80 -30.04 16.31
N THR A 22 -11.32 -31.27 16.33
CA THR A 22 -12.14 -31.76 17.41
C THR A 22 -11.34 -32.76 18.25
N ALA A 23 -11.22 -32.50 19.54
CA ALA A 23 -10.71 -33.44 20.53
C ALA A 23 -11.85 -34.12 21.27
N THR A 24 -11.80 -35.47 21.39
CA THR A 24 -12.80 -36.27 22.10
C THR A 24 -12.16 -37.12 23.19
N SER A 25 -12.79 -37.17 24.35
CA SER A 25 -12.40 -38.07 25.46
C SER A 25 -13.68 -38.65 26.10
N GLY A 26 -13.93 -39.91 25.83
CA GLY A 26 -15.19 -40.54 26.21
C GLY A 26 -16.38 -39.88 25.49
N SER A 27 -17.37 -39.39 26.27
CA SER A 27 -18.52 -38.65 25.73
C SER A 27 -18.29 -37.12 25.65
N ALA A 28 -17.16 -36.61 26.13
CA ALA A 28 -16.81 -35.19 26.05
C ALA A 28 -16.11 -34.88 24.72
N SER A 29 -16.49 -33.76 24.11
CA SER A 29 -15.91 -33.28 22.85
C SER A 29 -15.74 -31.77 22.88
N ALA A 30 -14.63 -31.26 22.35
CA ALA A 30 -14.38 -29.85 22.16
C ALA A 30 -13.81 -29.60 20.75
N THR A 31 -14.25 -28.55 20.08
CA THR A 31 -13.79 -28.18 18.73
C THR A 31 -13.14 -26.81 18.78
N ALA A 32 -12.00 -26.67 18.11
CA ALA A 32 -11.31 -25.42 17.85
C ALA A 32 -11.08 -25.22 16.35
N SER A 33 -11.43 -24.06 15.83
CA SER A 33 -11.13 -23.70 14.44
C SER A 33 -9.71 -23.16 14.33
N VAL A 34 -8.94 -23.71 13.40
CA VAL A 34 -7.59 -23.26 13.03
C VAL A 34 -7.64 -22.66 11.63
N THR A 35 -7.25 -21.39 11.50
CA THR A 35 -7.14 -20.73 10.21
C THR A 35 -5.66 -20.59 9.82
N VAL A 36 -5.32 -21.11 8.65
CA VAL A 36 -3.99 -20.97 8.02
C VAL A 36 -4.07 -19.88 6.98
N THR A 37 -3.32 -18.80 7.17
CA THR A 37 -3.22 -17.66 6.25
C THR A 37 -1.88 -17.67 5.51
N GLN A 38 -1.82 -17.00 4.36
CA GLN A 38 -0.58 -16.81 3.60
C GLN A 38 -0.41 -15.35 3.20
N TRP A 39 0.83 -14.98 2.94
CA TRP A 39 1.14 -13.70 2.32
C TRP A 39 0.54 -13.66 0.90
N SER A 40 -0.21 -12.60 0.58
CA SER A 40 -0.91 -12.49 -0.70
C SER A 40 -0.34 -11.37 -1.59
N SER A 41 0.38 -10.43 -1.01
CA SER A 41 1.09 -9.37 -1.72
C SER A 41 2.27 -8.92 -0.89
N ILE A 42 3.30 -8.38 -1.53
CA ILE A 42 4.46 -7.78 -0.88
C ILE A 42 4.89 -6.55 -1.65
N SER A 43 5.25 -5.49 -0.94
CA SER A 43 5.78 -4.26 -1.51
C SER A 43 7.06 -3.90 -0.77
N ALA A 44 8.18 -3.89 -1.51
CA ALA A 44 9.48 -3.53 -0.98
C ALA A 44 9.73 -2.04 -1.20
N GLY A 45 9.85 -1.27 -0.13
CA GLY A 45 10.32 0.10 -0.11
C GLY A 45 11.85 0.18 -0.13
N VAL A 46 12.41 1.37 0.17
CA VAL A 46 13.86 1.53 0.25
C VAL A 46 14.41 0.98 1.57
N PHE A 47 13.74 1.27 2.68
CA PHE A 47 14.20 0.92 4.03
C PHE A 47 13.18 0.10 4.81
N HIS A 48 11.98 -0.13 4.27
CA HIS A 48 10.93 -0.94 4.90
C HIS A 48 10.19 -1.76 3.85
N THR A 49 9.45 -2.74 4.33
CA THR A 49 8.64 -3.63 3.49
C THR A 49 7.25 -3.74 4.11
N CYS A 50 6.23 -3.73 3.28
CA CYS A 50 4.85 -4.01 3.68
C CYS A 50 4.29 -5.21 2.91
N SER A 51 3.42 -5.96 3.55
CA SER A 51 2.79 -7.15 2.98
C SER A 51 1.40 -7.36 3.56
N LYS A 52 0.58 -8.07 2.83
CA LYS A 52 -0.75 -8.50 3.28
C LYS A 52 -0.72 -9.96 3.69
N LEU A 53 -1.20 -10.25 4.91
CA LEU A 53 -1.37 -11.59 5.44
C LEU A 53 -2.82 -11.79 5.88
N GLY A 54 -3.55 -12.64 5.17
CA GLY A 54 -5.00 -12.75 5.35
C GLY A 54 -5.67 -11.41 5.04
N GLU A 55 -6.40 -10.86 5.99
CA GLU A 55 -7.04 -9.52 5.86
C GLU A 55 -6.17 -8.39 6.40
N GLY A 56 -5.15 -8.69 7.23
CA GLY A 56 -4.28 -7.71 7.86
C GLY A 56 -3.15 -7.22 6.97
N ALA A 57 -2.67 -5.99 7.23
CA ALA A 57 -1.42 -5.47 6.72
C ALA A 57 -0.33 -5.57 7.78
N TYR A 58 0.89 -5.85 7.34
CA TYR A 58 2.08 -5.97 8.18
C TYR A 58 3.24 -5.28 7.52
N CYS A 59 4.00 -4.49 8.29
CA CYS A 59 5.20 -3.82 7.80
C CYS A 59 6.39 -4.12 8.71
N TRP A 60 7.62 -4.05 8.18
CA TRP A 60 8.87 -4.23 8.90
C TRP A 60 10.01 -3.46 8.23
N GLY A 61 11.08 -3.23 8.96
CA GLY A 61 12.21 -2.39 8.56
C GLY A 61 12.24 -1.10 9.35
N GLU A 62 12.63 0.00 8.70
CA GLU A 62 12.75 1.33 9.31
C GLU A 62 11.38 1.92 9.68
N ASN A 63 11.35 2.69 10.79
CA ASN A 63 10.13 3.32 11.32
C ASN A 63 10.38 4.73 11.90
N LEU A 64 11.36 5.45 11.42
CA LEU A 64 11.71 6.77 11.97
C LEU A 64 10.64 7.83 11.68
N SER A 65 9.92 7.68 10.58
CA SER A 65 8.79 8.55 10.18
C SER A 65 7.41 7.92 10.48
N GLY A 66 7.36 6.73 11.12
CA GLY A 66 6.10 6.03 11.35
C GLY A 66 5.61 5.20 10.16
N GLN A 67 6.48 4.95 9.16
CA GLN A 67 6.14 4.27 7.91
C GLN A 67 5.67 2.83 8.07
N LEU A 68 5.82 2.22 9.24
CA LEU A 68 5.29 0.89 9.55
C LEU A 68 3.83 0.89 9.99
N GLY A 69 3.28 2.06 10.41
CA GLY A 69 1.89 2.17 10.80
C GLY A 69 1.53 1.46 12.11
N ASP A 70 2.50 1.25 13.00
CA ASP A 70 2.33 0.54 14.28
C ASP A 70 2.09 1.47 15.48
N ALA A 71 1.71 2.73 15.22
CA ALA A 71 1.52 3.81 16.19
C ALA A 71 2.81 4.24 16.91
N ALA A 72 3.98 3.91 16.38
CA ALA A 72 5.27 4.30 16.91
C ALA A 72 6.11 5.03 15.86
N THR A 73 7.08 5.82 16.32
CA THR A 73 8.08 6.52 15.49
C THR A 73 9.48 6.20 16.01
N SER A 74 9.74 4.95 16.38
CA SER A 74 11.00 4.55 16.98
C SER A 74 11.66 3.44 16.19
N SER A 75 12.90 3.70 15.78
CA SER A 75 13.87 2.75 15.21
C SER A 75 13.28 1.71 14.22
N TYR A 76 13.68 0.48 14.30
CA TYR A 76 13.41 -0.57 13.31
C TYR A 76 12.52 -1.66 13.89
N ARG A 77 11.79 -2.36 13.02
CA ARG A 77 11.16 -3.64 13.33
C ARG A 77 11.84 -4.75 12.50
N SER A 78 12.47 -5.69 13.15
CA SER A 78 13.11 -6.84 12.50
C SER A 78 12.15 -7.99 12.20
N VAL A 79 10.90 -7.85 12.61
CA VAL A 79 9.80 -8.81 12.37
C VAL A 79 8.58 -8.11 11.79
N ALA A 80 7.81 -8.84 11.00
CA ALA A 80 6.56 -8.32 10.46
C ALA A 80 5.63 -7.87 11.59
N THR A 81 5.34 -6.58 11.64
CA THR A 81 4.55 -5.92 12.68
C THR A 81 3.21 -5.50 12.09
N HIS A 82 2.14 -5.75 12.80
CA HIS A 82 0.79 -5.43 12.36
C HIS A 82 0.58 -3.92 12.24
N VAL A 83 0.02 -3.48 11.12
CA VAL A 83 -0.42 -2.10 10.90
C VAL A 83 -1.68 -1.87 11.74
N VAL A 84 -1.65 -0.88 12.64
CA VAL A 84 -2.73 -0.63 13.62
C VAL A 84 -3.64 0.52 13.18
N GLY A 85 -4.92 0.44 13.50
CA GLY A 85 -5.93 1.44 13.13
C GLY A 85 -6.74 1.01 11.89
N PRO A 86 -7.66 1.87 11.44
CA PRO A 86 -8.48 1.61 10.27
C PRO A 86 -7.65 1.56 8.97
N PRO A 87 -8.08 0.79 7.96
CA PRO A 87 -9.12 -0.20 8.05
C PRO A 87 -8.61 -1.47 8.73
N ASN A 88 -9.48 -2.30 9.29
CA ASN A 88 -9.07 -3.58 9.85
C ASN A 88 -8.80 -4.64 8.76
N THR A 89 -9.25 -4.37 7.54
CA THR A 89 -9.10 -5.25 6.37
C THR A 89 -8.49 -4.47 5.21
N TRP A 90 -7.49 -5.05 4.56
CA TRP A 90 -6.74 -4.43 3.49
C TRP A 90 -6.94 -5.17 2.16
N GLN A 91 -7.17 -4.44 1.08
CA GLN A 91 -7.14 -4.98 -0.28
C GLN A 91 -5.72 -5.02 -0.83
N SER A 92 -4.94 -3.95 -0.59
CA SER A 92 -3.55 -3.83 -1.03
C SER A 92 -2.79 -2.86 -0.16
N VAL A 93 -1.47 -3.01 -0.10
CA VAL A 93 -0.52 -2.06 0.51
C VAL A 93 0.65 -1.80 -0.43
N SER A 94 1.19 -0.59 -0.39
CA SER A 94 2.33 -0.13 -1.16
C SER A 94 3.31 0.59 -0.25
N ALA A 95 4.58 0.21 -0.30
CA ALA A 95 5.69 0.80 0.46
C ALA A 95 6.71 1.38 -0.50
N ARG A 96 7.27 2.56 -0.22
CA ARG A 96 8.34 3.10 -1.05
C ARG A 96 9.47 3.69 -0.22
N TYR A 97 9.61 5.01 -0.12
CA TYR A 97 10.73 5.66 0.57
C TYR A 97 10.50 5.64 2.09
N ASP A 98 9.84 6.64 2.63
CA ASP A 98 9.55 6.77 4.06
C ASP A 98 8.04 6.88 4.36
N HIS A 99 7.20 6.45 3.42
CA HIS A 99 5.76 6.35 3.62
C HIS A 99 5.19 5.08 3.00
N SER A 100 4.02 4.72 3.46
CA SER A 100 3.24 3.58 2.99
C SER A 100 1.83 4.02 2.68
N CYS A 101 1.21 3.39 1.71
CA CYS A 101 -0.18 3.58 1.35
C CYS A 101 -0.89 2.24 1.19
N GLY A 102 -2.21 2.25 1.26
CA GLY A 102 -3.04 1.09 0.99
C GLY A 102 -4.51 1.45 0.92
N PHE A 103 -5.34 0.50 0.55
CA PHE A 103 -6.79 0.71 0.52
C PHE A 103 -7.54 -0.53 1.00
N ALA A 104 -8.73 -0.28 1.53
CA ALA A 104 -9.65 -1.30 2.02
C ALA A 104 -10.42 -1.96 0.86
N PRO A 105 -11.03 -3.13 1.05
CA PRO A 105 -11.97 -3.71 0.09
C PRO A 105 -13.18 -2.82 -0.22
N SER A 106 -13.54 -1.89 0.69
CA SER A 106 -14.56 -0.85 0.47
C SER A 106 -14.11 0.23 -0.54
N GLY A 107 -12.81 0.30 -0.85
CA GLY A 107 -12.20 1.34 -1.68
C GLY A 107 -11.63 2.53 -0.91
N GLU A 108 -11.83 2.62 0.39
CA GLU A 108 -11.25 3.70 1.20
C GLU A 108 -9.73 3.62 1.21
N GLY A 109 -9.06 4.74 0.94
CA GLY A 109 -7.61 4.84 0.83
C GLY A 109 -6.97 5.48 2.05
N TYR A 110 -5.81 4.98 2.41
CA TYR A 110 -5.04 5.40 3.57
C TYR A 110 -3.55 5.48 3.23
N CYS A 111 -2.86 6.49 3.76
CA CYS A 111 -1.40 6.54 3.76
C CYS A 111 -0.88 6.86 5.17
N TRP A 112 0.39 6.53 5.43
CA TRP A 112 1.07 6.77 6.70
C TRP A 112 2.59 6.82 6.51
N GLY A 113 3.29 7.41 7.46
CA GLY A 113 4.73 7.66 7.42
C GLY A 113 5.05 9.14 7.23
N GLU A 114 6.14 9.44 6.52
CA GLU A 114 6.57 10.79 6.19
C GLU A 114 5.52 11.55 5.40
N ASN A 115 5.33 12.82 5.74
CA ASN A 115 4.35 13.70 5.10
C ASN A 115 4.85 15.12 4.82
N SER A 116 6.14 15.38 4.92
CA SER A 116 6.72 16.73 4.76
C SER A 116 6.41 17.40 3.41
N ARG A 117 5.96 16.61 2.42
CA ARG A 117 5.55 17.05 1.08
C ARG A 117 4.06 16.82 0.78
N GLY A 118 3.28 16.39 1.78
CA GLY A 118 1.86 16.07 1.60
C GLY A 118 1.60 14.73 0.92
N GLN A 119 2.58 13.81 0.92
CA GLN A 119 2.49 12.50 0.26
C GLN A 119 1.45 11.56 0.87
N ILE A 120 0.93 11.87 2.06
CA ILE A 120 -0.20 11.17 2.70
C ILE A 120 -1.53 11.52 2.02
N GLY A 121 -1.68 12.75 1.49
CA GLY A 121 -2.88 13.14 0.77
C GLY A 121 -4.07 13.54 1.66
N ASN A 122 -3.83 13.87 2.92
CA ASN A 122 -4.85 14.25 3.90
C ASN A 122 -5.08 15.77 4.01
N GLY A 123 -4.35 16.58 3.19
CA GLY A 123 -4.39 18.04 3.22
C GLY A 123 -3.45 18.66 4.24
N ASP A 124 -2.58 17.87 4.87
CA ASP A 124 -1.59 18.26 5.88
C ASP A 124 -0.16 17.87 5.41
N THR A 125 0.84 18.31 6.13
CA THR A 125 2.26 17.99 5.91
C THR A 125 2.93 17.43 7.17
N THR A 126 2.14 16.98 8.13
CA THR A 126 2.63 16.37 9.37
C THR A 126 2.75 14.85 9.20
N ASP A 127 3.87 14.27 9.62
CA ASP A 127 4.09 12.83 9.63
C ASP A 127 3.05 12.11 10.49
N VAL A 128 2.62 10.94 10.06
CA VAL A 128 1.62 10.14 10.79
C VAL A 128 2.07 8.69 10.92
N SER A 129 2.00 8.15 12.13
CA SER A 129 2.45 6.79 12.45
C SER A 129 1.34 5.74 12.43
N VAL A 130 0.16 6.11 11.96
CA VAL A 130 -0.99 5.20 11.76
C VAL A 130 -1.66 5.50 10.42
N PRO A 131 -2.32 4.51 9.80
CA PRO A 131 -3.09 4.74 8.59
C PRO A 131 -4.05 5.91 8.73
N THR A 132 -3.86 6.92 7.90
CA THR A 132 -4.66 8.15 7.87
C THR A 132 -5.40 8.23 6.55
N ALA A 133 -6.72 8.48 6.62
CA ALA A 133 -7.56 8.54 5.43
C ALA A 133 -7.15 9.72 4.53
N MET A 134 -7.07 9.46 3.24
CA MET A 134 -6.89 10.49 2.21
C MET A 134 -8.16 11.29 2.02
N THR A 135 -8.04 12.54 1.59
CA THR A 135 -9.16 13.42 1.28
C THR A 135 -9.40 13.53 -0.23
N GLY A 136 -10.64 13.77 -0.64
CA GLY A 136 -10.98 14.22 -2.00
C GLY A 136 -11.30 13.15 -3.04
N ALA A 137 -10.71 11.98 -3.03
CA ALA A 137 -11.08 10.88 -3.94
C ALA A 137 -12.03 9.90 -3.26
N GLY A 138 -13.11 9.50 -3.94
CA GLY A 138 -14.19 8.71 -3.33
C GLY A 138 -13.82 7.25 -3.04
N SER A 139 -13.11 6.58 -3.95
CA SER A 139 -12.67 5.18 -3.77
C SER A 139 -11.46 4.87 -4.66
N TRP A 140 -10.71 3.84 -4.28
CA TRP A 140 -9.48 3.44 -4.94
C TRP A 140 -9.55 2.01 -5.46
N GLY A 141 -9.05 1.82 -6.71
CA GLY A 141 -8.80 0.53 -7.33
C GLY A 141 -7.33 0.13 -7.25
N SER A 142 -6.42 1.12 -7.19
CA SER A 142 -5.00 0.91 -6.95
C SER A 142 -4.36 2.16 -6.33
N ILE A 143 -3.30 1.96 -5.53
CA ILE A 143 -2.49 3.05 -4.96
C ILE A 143 -1.02 2.64 -5.07
N SER A 144 -0.15 3.60 -5.42
CA SER A 144 1.29 3.44 -5.51
C SER A 144 2.00 4.56 -4.76
N ALA A 145 2.79 4.21 -3.76
CA ALA A 145 3.69 5.14 -3.10
C ALA A 145 4.94 5.40 -3.97
N GLY A 146 5.40 6.64 -4.04
CA GLY A 146 6.65 7.09 -4.65
C GLY A 146 7.69 7.49 -3.59
N TRP A 147 8.67 8.36 -3.95
CA TRP A 147 9.59 8.89 -2.93
C TRP A 147 8.88 9.92 -2.04
N TYR A 148 8.42 11.02 -2.62
CA TYR A 148 7.77 12.14 -1.92
C TYR A 148 6.41 12.48 -2.54
N HIS A 149 5.88 11.57 -3.35
CA HIS A 149 4.55 11.69 -3.93
C HIS A 149 3.86 10.32 -3.95
N SER A 150 2.58 10.32 -4.15
CA SER A 150 1.77 9.11 -4.27
C SER A 150 0.83 9.25 -5.46
N CYS A 151 0.48 8.14 -6.07
CA CYS A 151 -0.50 8.09 -7.16
C CYS A 151 -1.50 6.97 -6.91
N GLY A 152 -2.66 7.07 -7.54
CA GLY A 152 -3.68 6.02 -7.51
C GLY A 152 -4.65 6.14 -8.66
N VAL A 153 -5.40 5.08 -8.88
CA VAL A 153 -6.46 5.01 -9.90
C VAL A 153 -7.77 4.63 -9.21
N ALA A 154 -8.80 5.42 -9.46
CA ALA A 154 -10.15 5.10 -9.00
C ALA A 154 -10.76 3.95 -9.84
N PRO A 155 -11.78 3.23 -9.35
CA PRO A 155 -12.46 2.20 -10.14
C PRO A 155 -13.09 2.71 -11.44
N SER A 156 -13.36 4.02 -11.55
CA SER A 156 -13.79 4.69 -12.78
C SER A 156 -12.70 4.77 -13.85
N GLY A 157 -11.44 4.55 -13.49
CA GLY A 157 -10.27 4.76 -14.35
C GLY A 157 -9.69 6.18 -14.29
N GLU A 158 -10.19 7.04 -13.41
CA GLU A 158 -9.58 8.36 -13.17
C GLU A 158 -8.29 8.19 -12.39
N GLY A 159 -7.20 8.80 -12.88
CA GLY A 159 -5.88 8.80 -12.25
C GLY A 159 -5.67 10.05 -11.40
N TYR A 160 -5.06 9.88 -10.25
CA TYR A 160 -4.74 10.93 -9.30
C TYR A 160 -3.30 10.79 -8.81
N CYS A 161 -2.61 11.94 -8.61
CA CYS A 161 -1.34 11.98 -7.89
C CYS A 161 -1.34 13.13 -6.88
N TRP A 162 -0.51 13.04 -5.84
CA TRP A 162 -0.40 14.06 -4.79
C TRP A 162 0.97 13.98 -4.11
N GLY A 163 1.36 15.04 -3.40
CA GLY A 163 2.67 15.18 -2.75
C GLY A 163 3.57 16.16 -3.50
N GLU A 164 4.86 15.86 -3.55
CA GLU A 164 5.89 16.68 -4.19
C GLU A 164 5.72 16.76 -5.71
N ASN A 165 5.93 17.99 -6.30
CA ASN A 165 5.73 18.21 -7.73
C ASN A 165 6.75 19.11 -8.47
N PRO A 166 7.93 19.46 -7.97
CA PRO A 166 8.83 20.39 -8.67
C PRO A 166 9.34 19.88 -10.02
N GLN A 167 9.18 18.61 -10.31
CA GLN A 167 9.56 17.98 -11.59
C GLN A 167 8.34 17.67 -12.48
N GLY A 168 7.13 18.06 -12.07
CA GLY A 168 5.89 17.71 -12.76
C GLY A 168 5.46 16.24 -12.56
N GLN A 169 5.96 15.57 -11.50
CA GLN A 169 5.69 14.15 -11.23
C GLN A 169 4.23 13.83 -10.92
N LEU A 170 3.41 14.83 -10.59
CA LEU A 170 1.96 14.66 -10.41
C LEU A 170 1.20 14.62 -11.73
N GLY A 171 1.78 15.15 -12.82
CA GLY A 171 1.17 15.13 -14.15
C GLY A 171 -0.10 15.98 -14.28
N ASN A 172 -0.33 16.95 -13.39
CA ASN A 172 -1.49 17.83 -13.36
C ASN A 172 -1.33 19.11 -14.21
N GLY A 173 -0.16 19.26 -14.87
CA GLY A 173 0.15 20.38 -15.76
C GLY A 173 0.87 21.54 -15.09
N ASP A 174 1.20 21.44 -13.80
CA ASP A 174 2.01 22.41 -13.07
C ASP A 174 3.22 21.74 -12.36
N SER A 175 3.92 22.50 -11.51
CA SER A 175 5.06 22.04 -10.72
C SER A 175 4.95 22.46 -9.25
N ILE A 176 3.72 22.55 -8.74
CA ILE A 176 3.40 22.94 -7.37
C ILE A 176 3.02 21.69 -6.58
N ASP A 177 3.58 21.54 -5.37
CA ASP A 177 3.24 20.46 -4.44
C ASP A 177 1.74 20.51 -4.10
N VAL A 178 1.06 19.37 -4.11
CA VAL A 178 -0.37 19.27 -3.78
C VAL A 178 -0.59 18.19 -2.72
N TRP A 179 -1.23 18.57 -1.62
CA TRP A 179 -1.35 17.74 -0.42
C TRP A 179 -2.63 16.89 -0.36
N THR A 180 -3.38 16.88 -1.45
CA THR A 180 -4.59 16.08 -1.61
C THR A 180 -4.60 15.43 -3.00
N PRO A 181 -5.23 14.26 -3.18
CA PRO A 181 -5.35 13.62 -4.49
C PRO A 181 -5.84 14.59 -5.55
N THR A 182 -5.03 14.80 -6.59
CA THR A 182 -5.30 15.73 -7.69
C THR A 182 -5.33 14.96 -9.01
N PRO A 183 -6.29 15.22 -9.92
CA PRO A 183 -6.40 14.52 -11.18
C PRO A 183 -5.13 14.65 -12.03
N VAL A 184 -4.65 13.54 -12.59
CA VAL A 184 -3.63 13.53 -13.65
C VAL A 184 -4.25 14.13 -14.91
N GLY A 185 -3.56 15.08 -15.55
CA GLY A 185 -4.01 15.75 -16.75
C GLY A 185 -4.20 14.80 -17.93
N GLY A 186 -4.89 15.33 -18.96
CA GLY A 186 -5.27 14.55 -20.14
C GLY A 186 -6.60 13.79 -19.94
N SER A 187 -7.15 13.32 -21.05
CA SER A 187 -8.44 12.62 -21.06
C SER A 187 -8.24 11.11 -21.15
N HIS A 188 -7.37 10.57 -20.28
CA HIS A 188 -7.04 9.14 -20.26
C HIS A 188 -7.88 8.39 -19.23
N THR A 189 -8.28 7.17 -19.59
CA THR A 189 -8.81 6.20 -18.62
C THR A 189 -7.69 5.23 -18.25
N TRP A 190 -7.22 5.30 -17.02
CA TRP A 190 -6.08 4.56 -16.54
C TRP A 190 -6.43 3.15 -16.06
N ALA A 191 -5.64 2.17 -16.45
CA ALA A 191 -5.66 0.83 -15.87
C ALA A 191 -4.78 0.76 -14.61
N SER A 192 -3.63 1.47 -14.63
CA SER A 192 -2.74 1.57 -13.47
C SER A 192 -1.84 2.79 -13.59
N ILE A 193 -1.40 3.34 -12.44
CA ILE A 193 -0.34 4.34 -12.35
C ILE A 193 0.66 3.86 -11.29
N SER A 194 1.95 3.99 -11.60
CA SER A 194 3.06 3.68 -10.70
C SER A 194 3.87 4.94 -10.42
N ALA A 195 4.02 5.27 -9.15
CA ALA A 195 4.88 6.35 -8.69
C ALA A 195 6.32 5.85 -8.52
N GLY A 196 7.26 6.54 -9.17
CA GLY A 196 8.69 6.28 -9.07
C GLY A 196 9.39 7.09 -7.98
N GLY A 197 10.63 7.55 -8.25
CA GLY A 197 11.30 8.57 -7.43
C GLY A 197 10.62 9.93 -7.61
N ASN A 198 11.06 10.67 -8.63
CA ASN A 198 10.49 11.96 -9.00
C ASN A 198 9.82 11.91 -10.38
N PHE A 199 9.26 10.79 -10.75
CA PHE A 199 8.54 10.57 -11.99
C PHE A 199 7.42 9.57 -11.76
N SER A 200 6.46 9.55 -12.66
CA SER A 200 5.35 8.60 -12.64
C SER A 200 5.15 7.99 -14.02
N CYS A 201 4.65 6.77 -14.07
CA CYS A 201 4.25 6.11 -15.31
C CYS A 201 2.87 5.49 -15.13
N GLY A 202 2.08 5.48 -16.21
CA GLY A 202 0.78 4.84 -16.21
C GLY A 202 0.50 4.10 -17.51
N VAL A 203 -0.40 3.14 -17.42
CA VAL A 203 -0.94 2.41 -18.57
C VAL A 203 -2.44 2.68 -18.63
N THR A 204 -2.92 3.04 -19.80
CA THR A 204 -4.36 3.25 -20.04
C THR A 204 -5.10 1.93 -20.22
N THR A 205 -6.42 1.96 -20.13
CA THR A 205 -7.25 0.79 -20.42
C THR A 205 -7.20 0.35 -21.88
N SER A 206 -6.72 1.21 -22.80
CA SER A 206 -6.42 0.88 -24.20
C SER A 206 -5.04 0.25 -24.40
N GLY A 207 -4.20 0.19 -23.34
CA GLY A 207 -2.87 -0.42 -23.39
C GLY A 207 -1.74 0.56 -23.75
N GLU A 208 -2.02 1.86 -23.82
CA GLU A 208 -1.00 2.89 -24.10
C GLU A 208 -0.24 3.23 -22.82
N GLY A 209 1.10 3.34 -22.91
CA GLY A 209 1.97 3.71 -21.79
C GLY A 209 2.38 5.17 -21.85
N TYR A 210 2.34 5.85 -20.73
CA TYR A 210 2.76 7.25 -20.55
C TYR A 210 3.64 7.37 -19.33
N CYS A 211 4.72 8.18 -19.42
CA CYS A 211 5.53 8.55 -18.28
C CYS A 211 5.71 10.06 -18.23
N TRP A 212 5.83 10.64 -17.02
CA TRP A 212 5.96 12.08 -16.81
C TRP A 212 6.78 12.40 -15.55
N GLY A 213 7.28 13.62 -15.47
CA GLY A 213 8.12 14.06 -14.37
C GLY A 213 9.61 14.08 -14.74
N TYR A 214 10.48 13.81 -13.77
CA TYR A 214 11.94 13.89 -13.91
C TYR A 214 12.51 12.92 -14.94
N ASN A 215 13.37 13.43 -15.88
CA ASN A 215 13.93 12.64 -16.98
C ASN A 215 15.46 12.74 -17.14
N TYR A 216 16.17 13.27 -16.16
CA TYR A 216 17.63 13.42 -16.28
C TYR A 216 18.36 12.11 -16.57
N TRP A 217 17.88 10.99 -16.02
CA TRP A 217 18.42 9.64 -16.24
C TRP A 217 17.72 8.89 -17.39
N ARG A 218 16.89 9.59 -18.19
CA ARG A 218 16.11 9.04 -19.32
C ARG A 218 15.07 7.97 -18.89
N GLN A 219 14.58 8.09 -17.69
CA GLN A 219 13.65 7.13 -17.10
C GLN A 219 12.25 7.18 -17.70
N LEU A 220 11.90 8.22 -18.48
CA LEU A 220 10.63 8.29 -19.20
C LEU A 220 10.63 7.45 -20.48
N GLY A 221 11.83 7.07 -21.01
CA GLY A 221 11.94 6.19 -22.16
C GLY A 221 11.54 6.81 -23.51
N ASP A 222 11.37 8.13 -23.57
CA ASP A 222 10.93 8.90 -24.75
C ASP A 222 12.06 9.33 -25.68
N GLY A 223 13.31 8.93 -25.40
CA GLY A 223 14.50 9.30 -26.15
C GLY A 223 15.08 10.68 -25.79
N THR A 224 14.41 11.44 -24.92
CA THR A 224 14.87 12.77 -24.45
C THR A 224 15.61 12.68 -23.11
N ARG A 225 15.98 13.84 -22.56
CA ARG A 225 16.61 13.99 -21.23
C ARG A 225 15.96 15.14 -20.43
N THR A 226 14.88 15.68 -20.96
CA THR A 226 14.15 16.82 -20.37
C THR A 226 12.69 16.44 -20.17
#